data_ff6833ade41a8cb8493d2c8aeab82c35
#
_entry.id   ff6833ade41a8cb8493d2c8aeab82c35
#
_cell.length_a   1.000
_cell.length_b   1.000
_cell.length_c   1.000
_cell.angle_alpha   90.00
_cell.angle_beta   90.00
_cell.angle_gamma   90.00
#
_symmetry.space_group_name_H-M   'P 1'
#
loop_
_entity.id
_entity.type
_entity.pdbx_description
1 polymer ?
#
loop_
_entity_poly.entity_id
_entity_poly.type
_entity_poly.pdbx_seq_one_letter_code
_entity_poly.pdbx_strand_id
1 'polypeptide(L)'
;MNNNNRKYKKDIILIAAFVIIAVIAFVVINHFVKKDGAFVQIKVDGQVVNTIPVNQNETLTIEGYQGGSNIVTIENGGVTMTDADCPDKLCVKTGRISKTGETIVCLPHRVVVEIIGAAADDSGVDSIVR
;
A
#
# COMPACT_ATOMS: atom_id res chain seq x y z
N MET A 1 -33.22 13.42 -43.84
CA MET A 1 -33.18 12.29 -42.90
C MET A 1 -31.80 11.69 -42.76
N ASN A 2 -31.07 11.61 -43.83
CA ASN A 2 -29.72 10.99 -43.76
C ASN A 2 -28.68 11.83 -43.04
N ASN A 3 -28.86 13.13 -42.95
CA ASN A 3 -27.88 14.00 -42.29
C ASN A 3 -27.85 13.85 -40.75
N ASN A 4 -29.03 13.58 -40.18
CA ASN A 4 -29.11 13.41 -38.73
C ASN A 4 -28.42 12.11 -38.29
N ASN A 5 -28.63 11.06 -39.04
CA ASN A 5 -28.01 9.79 -38.74
C ASN A 5 -26.46 9.82 -38.79
N ARG A 6 -25.91 10.65 -39.68
CA ARG A 6 -24.48 10.86 -39.76
C ARG A 6 -23.93 11.62 -38.57
N LYS A 7 -24.68 12.59 -38.09
CA LYS A 7 -24.30 13.38 -36.92
C LYS A 7 -24.28 12.51 -35.65
N TYR A 8 -25.34 11.73 -35.43
CA TYR A 8 -25.42 10.83 -34.29
C TYR A 8 -24.31 9.80 -34.29
N LYS A 9 -23.97 9.27 -35.49
CA LYS A 9 -22.87 8.29 -35.61
C LYS A 9 -21.55 8.90 -35.22
N LYS A 10 -21.26 10.12 -35.61
CA LYS A 10 -20.05 10.84 -35.24
C LYS A 10 -19.99 11.09 -33.73
N ASP A 11 -21.11 11.51 -33.17
CA ASP A 11 -21.24 11.80 -31.75
C ASP A 11 -21.05 10.52 -30.93
N ILE A 12 -21.66 9.42 -31.38
CA ILE A 12 -21.51 8.13 -30.71
C ILE A 12 -20.05 7.66 -30.77
N ILE A 13 -19.38 7.83 -31.92
CA ILE A 13 -17.98 7.48 -32.08
C ILE A 13 -17.10 8.32 -31.13
N LEU A 14 -17.40 9.62 -31.03
CA LEU A 14 -16.65 10.50 -30.13
C LEU A 14 -16.84 10.10 -28.66
N ILE A 15 -18.06 9.81 -28.27
CA ILE A 15 -18.37 9.38 -26.91
C ILE A 15 -17.68 8.05 -26.63
N ALA A 16 -17.75 7.10 -27.55
CA ALA A 16 -17.10 5.80 -27.42
C ALA A 16 -15.59 5.95 -27.30
N ALA A 17 -14.98 6.79 -28.12
CA ALA A 17 -13.55 7.07 -28.05
C ALA A 17 -13.16 7.66 -26.71
N PHE A 18 -13.94 8.61 -26.21
CA PHE A 18 -13.70 9.25 -24.92
C PHE A 18 -13.77 8.24 -23.78
N VAL A 19 -14.79 7.39 -23.81
CA VAL A 19 -14.96 6.34 -22.79
C VAL A 19 -13.77 5.36 -22.81
N ILE A 20 -13.33 4.96 -24.01
CA ILE A 20 -12.20 4.06 -24.16
C ILE A 20 -10.92 4.68 -23.57
N ILE A 21 -10.68 5.96 -23.89
CA ILE A 21 -9.53 6.69 -23.36
C ILE A 21 -9.61 6.77 -21.84
N ALA A 22 -10.78 7.07 -21.29
CA ALA A 22 -10.98 7.14 -19.85
C ALA A 22 -10.70 5.80 -19.16
N VAL A 23 -11.17 4.70 -19.75
CA VAL A 23 -10.94 3.36 -19.21
C VAL A 23 -9.45 3.02 -19.27
N ILE A 24 -8.80 3.30 -20.38
CA ILE A 24 -7.36 3.05 -20.53
C ILE A 24 -6.58 3.87 -19.50
N ALA A 25 -6.91 5.14 -19.36
CA ALA A 25 -6.26 6.01 -18.38
C ALA A 25 -6.46 5.48 -16.96
N PHE A 26 -7.67 5.06 -16.64
CA PHE A 26 -7.98 4.50 -15.32
C PHE A 26 -7.15 3.24 -15.03
N VAL A 27 -7.08 2.33 -16.01
CA VAL A 27 -6.32 1.08 -15.86
C VAL A 27 -4.83 1.39 -15.70
N VAL A 28 -4.30 2.29 -16.53
CA VAL A 28 -2.88 2.68 -16.49
C VAL A 28 -2.55 3.31 -15.14
N ILE A 29 -3.36 4.26 -14.69
CA ILE A 29 -3.12 4.91 -13.41
C ILE A 29 -3.17 3.88 -12.27
N ASN A 30 -4.18 3.02 -12.28
CA ASN A 30 -4.33 2.03 -11.24
C ASN A 30 -3.17 1.01 -11.23
N HIS A 31 -2.63 0.73 -12.40
CA HIS A 31 -1.50 -0.20 -12.52
C HIS A 31 -0.18 0.45 -12.06
N PHE A 32 0.03 1.70 -12.41
CA PHE A 32 1.28 2.38 -12.08
C PHE A 32 1.31 2.98 -10.68
N VAL A 33 0.16 3.33 -10.13
CA VAL A 33 0.11 3.91 -8.77
C VAL A 33 0.37 2.88 -7.71
N LYS A 34 -0.10 1.65 -7.92
CA LYS A 34 0.15 0.55 -6.97
C LYS A 34 1.43 -0.17 -7.33
N LYS A 35 2.53 0.45 -7.02
CA LYS A 35 3.83 -0.16 -7.24
C LYS A 35 4.19 -1.12 -6.11
N ASP A 36 4.98 -2.11 -6.43
CA ASP A 36 5.55 -2.99 -5.43
C ASP A 36 6.38 -2.17 -4.44
N GLY A 37 6.35 -2.57 -3.19
CA GLY A 37 7.10 -1.90 -2.16
C GLY A 37 8.60 -2.15 -2.29
N ALA A 38 9.38 -1.24 -1.72
CA ALA A 38 10.82 -1.37 -1.66
C ALA A 38 11.30 -1.68 -0.26
N PHE A 39 10.67 -1.07 0.75
CA PHE A 39 11.06 -1.24 2.15
C PHE A 39 9.85 -1.43 3.04
N VAL A 40 10.06 -2.15 4.12
CA VAL A 40 9.08 -2.27 5.22
C VAL A 40 9.55 -1.37 6.34
N GLN A 41 8.74 -0.40 6.70
CA GLN A 41 9.04 0.50 7.80
C GLN A 41 8.16 0.15 8.99
N ILE A 42 8.78 -0.11 10.13
CA ILE A 42 8.07 -0.49 11.34
C ILE A 42 8.17 0.66 12.33
N LYS A 43 7.03 1.12 12.79
CA LYS A 43 6.93 2.22 13.74
C LYS A 43 6.28 1.73 15.03
N VAL A 44 6.79 2.20 16.15
CA VAL A 44 6.19 1.98 17.46
C VAL A 44 5.96 3.34 18.11
N ASP A 45 4.74 3.60 18.50
CA ASP A 45 4.35 4.86 19.12
C ASP A 45 4.81 6.08 18.30
N GLY A 46 4.65 5.98 16.97
CA GLY A 46 4.99 7.05 16.04
C GLY A 46 6.46 7.14 15.66
N GLN A 47 7.31 6.33 16.24
CA GLN A 47 8.75 6.36 15.96
C GLN A 47 9.19 5.17 15.14
N VAL A 48 9.99 5.41 14.12
CA VAL A 48 10.53 4.35 13.27
C VAL A 48 11.57 3.56 14.06
N VAL A 49 11.32 2.27 14.22
CA VAL A 49 12.25 1.38 14.94
C VAL A 49 13.04 0.48 14.00
N ASN A 50 12.45 0.14 12.85
CA ASN A 50 13.11 -0.71 11.86
C ASN A 50 12.72 -0.27 10.44
N THR A 51 13.66 -0.39 9.52
CA THR A 51 13.42 -0.26 8.09
C THR A 51 14.18 -1.38 7.41
N ILE A 52 13.46 -2.26 6.70
CA ILE A 52 14.02 -3.49 6.14
C ILE A 52 13.59 -3.61 4.69
N PRO A 53 14.51 -3.95 3.76
CA PRO A 53 14.12 -4.21 2.38
C PRO A 53 13.11 -5.35 2.27
N VAL A 54 12.08 -5.18 1.44
CA VAL A 54 11.04 -6.21 1.29
C VAL A 54 11.56 -7.48 0.64
N ASN A 55 12.69 -7.42 -0.04
CA ASN A 55 13.30 -8.58 -0.67
C ASN A 55 14.18 -9.40 0.30
N GLN A 56 14.30 -8.94 1.53
CA GLN A 56 15.06 -9.65 2.57
C GLN A 56 14.08 -10.44 3.44
N ASN A 57 14.12 -11.75 3.34
CA ASN A 57 13.27 -12.61 4.15
C ASN A 57 13.73 -12.58 5.60
N GLU A 58 12.84 -12.19 6.49
CA GLU A 58 13.19 -12.05 7.91
C GLU A 58 11.94 -12.12 8.77
N THR A 59 12.11 -12.65 9.98
CA THR A 59 11.05 -12.64 10.99
C THR A 59 11.53 -11.86 12.19
N LEU A 60 10.74 -10.90 12.63
CA LEU A 60 11.07 -9.99 13.71
C LEU A 60 10.00 -10.02 14.78
N THR A 61 10.44 -9.93 16.03
CA THR A 61 9.53 -9.72 17.15
C THR A 61 9.63 -8.23 17.53
N ILE A 62 8.52 -7.54 17.46
CA ILE A 62 8.46 -6.10 17.75
C ILE A 62 7.74 -5.92 19.08
N GLU A 63 8.42 -5.31 20.03
CA GLU A 63 7.80 -4.94 21.29
C GLU A 63 7.10 -3.61 21.11
N GLY A 64 5.80 -3.62 21.29
CA GLY A 64 4.98 -2.44 21.18
C GLY A 64 4.77 -1.73 22.50
N TYR A 65 3.86 -0.78 22.50
CA TYR A 65 3.47 -0.02 23.66
C TYR A 65 2.99 -0.96 24.78
N GLN A 66 3.43 -0.71 26.00
CA GLN A 66 3.11 -1.51 27.19
C GLN A 66 3.62 -2.96 27.12
N GLY A 67 4.64 -3.21 26.30
CA GLY A 67 5.28 -4.52 26.24
C GLY A 67 4.57 -5.55 25.43
N GLY A 68 3.55 -5.17 24.65
CA GLY A 68 2.86 -6.10 23.76
C GLY A 68 3.76 -6.56 22.63
N SER A 69 3.65 -7.84 22.26
CA SER A 69 4.48 -8.44 21.22
C SER A 69 3.74 -8.54 19.90
N ASN A 70 4.46 -8.25 18.81
CA ASN A 70 3.97 -8.43 17.46
C ASN A 70 5.04 -9.14 16.66
N ILE A 71 4.69 -10.22 15.98
CA ILE A 71 5.63 -10.97 15.15
C ILE A 71 5.37 -10.62 13.69
N VAL A 72 6.38 -10.04 13.06
CA VAL A 72 6.32 -9.58 11.67
C VAL A 72 7.21 -10.48 10.83
N THR A 73 6.65 -11.05 9.77
CA THR A 73 7.40 -11.89 8.84
C THR A 73 7.44 -11.23 7.47
N ILE A 74 8.64 -11.03 6.96
CA ILE A 74 8.89 -10.50 5.61
C ILE A 74 9.34 -11.67 4.76
N GLU A 75 8.58 -11.94 3.69
CA GLU A 75 8.97 -12.99 2.76
C GLU A 75 8.32 -12.77 1.39
N ASN A 76 9.04 -13.15 0.34
CA ASN A 76 8.58 -13.08 -1.05
C ASN A 76 8.07 -11.71 -1.46
N GLY A 77 8.74 -10.65 -0.99
CA GLY A 77 8.39 -9.28 -1.36
C GLY A 77 7.18 -8.71 -0.65
N GLY A 78 6.74 -9.35 0.42
CA GLY A 78 5.61 -8.87 1.21
C GLY A 78 5.84 -9.05 2.70
N VAL A 79 4.92 -8.53 3.48
CA VAL A 79 5.00 -8.59 4.94
C VAL A 79 3.65 -9.00 5.53
N THR A 80 3.72 -9.79 6.59
CA THR A 80 2.55 -10.28 7.32
C THR A 80 2.80 -10.14 8.80
N MET A 81 1.79 -9.70 9.55
CA MET A 81 1.81 -9.84 11.00
C MET A 81 1.35 -11.24 11.30
N THR A 82 2.30 -12.12 11.64
CA THR A 82 2.01 -13.55 11.81
C THR A 82 1.41 -13.87 13.16
N ASP A 83 1.73 -13.06 14.16
CA ASP A 83 1.13 -13.20 15.49
C ASP A 83 1.21 -11.89 16.25
N ALA A 84 0.39 -11.76 17.27
CA ALA A 84 0.35 -10.58 18.12
C ALA A 84 -0.38 -10.90 19.42
N ASP A 85 -0.01 -10.20 20.49
CA ASP A 85 -0.64 -10.34 21.81
C ASP A 85 -1.94 -9.56 21.94
N CYS A 86 -2.31 -8.76 20.94
CA CYS A 86 -3.51 -7.93 21.05
C CYS A 86 -4.78 -8.79 21.12
N PRO A 87 -5.79 -8.38 21.90
CA PRO A 87 -6.96 -9.21 22.14
C PRO A 87 -7.76 -9.55 20.89
N ASP A 88 -7.92 -8.60 19.99
CA ASP A 88 -8.72 -8.78 18.79
C ASP A 88 -7.93 -9.33 17.60
N LYS A 89 -6.62 -9.22 17.65
CA LYS A 89 -5.70 -9.67 16.58
C LYS A 89 -6.08 -9.15 15.19
N LEU A 90 -6.58 -7.93 15.12
CA LEU A 90 -6.94 -7.31 13.85
C LEU A 90 -5.74 -7.12 12.94
N CYS A 91 -4.57 -6.83 13.53
CA CYS A 91 -3.33 -6.72 12.78
C CYS A 91 -2.96 -8.03 12.07
N VAL A 92 -3.19 -9.17 12.72
CA VAL A 92 -2.97 -10.48 12.12
C VAL A 92 -3.99 -10.75 11.02
N LYS A 93 -5.23 -10.34 11.24
CA LYS A 93 -6.31 -10.54 10.29
C LYS A 93 -6.19 -9.68 9.03
N THR A 94 -5.40 -8.62 9.08
CA THR A 94 -5.14 -7.77 7.90
C THR A 94 -4.54 -8.59 6.75
N GLY A 95 -3.73 -9.60 7.09
CA GLY A 95 -3.12 -10.45 6.10
C GLY A 95 -1.84 -9.86 5.50
N ARG A 96 -1.47 -10.38 4.35
CA ARG A 96 -0.22 -9.98 3.70
C ARG A 96 -0.36 -8.68 2.93
N ILE A 97 0.60 -7.78 3.12
CA ILE A 97 0.70 -6.55 2.34
C ILE A 97 2.02 -6.55 1.56
N SER A 98 2.03 -5.96 0.38
CA SER A 98 3.22 -5.94 -0.48
C SER A 98 3.35 -4.68 -1.33
N LYS A 99 2.32 -3.86 -1.40
CA LYS A 99 2.31 -2.68 -2.25
C LYS A 99 2.60 -1.42 -1.43
N THR A 100 3.26 -0.47 -2.08
CA THR A 100 3.56 0.84 -1.47
C THR A 100 2.29 1.50 -0.96
N GLY A 101 2.34 1.97 0.27
CA GLY A 101 1.22 2.63 0.92
C GLY A 101 0.31 1.72 1.72
N GLU A 102 0.48 0.41 1.61
CA GLU A 102 -0.29 -0.52 2.43
C GLU A 102 0.29 -0.56 3.85
N THR A 103 -0.58 -0.72 4.83
CA THR A 103 -0.19 -0.73 6.24
C THR A 103 -0.89 -1.83 7.02
N ILE A 104 -0.21 -2.30 8.07
CA ILE A 104 -0.79 -3.14 9.10
C ILE A 104 -0.67 -2.36 10.41
N VAL A 105 -1.78 -2.18 11.12
CA VAL A 105 -1.81 -1.39 12.36
C VAL A 105 -2.27 -2.26 13.51
N CYS A 106 -1.50 -2.24 14.59
CA CYS A 106 -1.88 -2.82 15.86
C CYS A 106 -2.09 -1.67 16.87
N LEU A 107 -3.34 -1.29 17.06
CA LEU A 107 -3.68 -0.13 17.89
C LEU A 107 -3.31 -0.31 19.36
N PRO A 108 -3.62 -1.45 19.99
CA PRO A 108 -3.27 -1.62 21.41
C PRO A 108 -1.78 -1.49 21.69
N HIS A 109 -0.95 -1.94 20.76
CA HIS A 109 0.51 -1.90 20.90
C HIS A 109 1.15 -0.69 20.23
N ARG A 110 0.36 0.12 19.52
CA ARG A 110 0.82 1.28 18.75
C ARG A 110 1.90 0.93 17.74
N VAL A 111 1.79 -0.26 17.15
CA VAL A 111 2.71 -0.75 16.12
C VAL A 111 2.08 -0.52 14.76
N VAL A 112 2.85 0.09 13.85
CA VAL A 112 2.45 0.29 12.46
C VAL A 112 3.53 -0.30 11.58
N VAL A 113 3.12 -1.19 10.68
CA VAL A 113 4.00 -1.74 9.65
C VAL A 113 3.53 -1.16 8.32
N GLU A 114 4.40 -0.43 7.66
CA GLU A 114 4.06 0.28 6.44
C GLU A 114 5.03 -0.10 5.33
N ILE A 115 4.50 -0.26 4.12
CA ILE A 115 5.34 -0.49 2.95
C ILE A 115 5.59 0.84 2.25
N ILE A 116 6.87 1.17 2.09
CA ILE A 116 7.29 2.39 1.42
C ILE A 116 8.04 2.04 0.14
N GLY A 117 7.98 2.93 -0.83
CA GLY A 117 8.71 2.78 -2.06
C GLY A 117 10.08 3.43 -1.99
N ALA A 118 10.95 3.06 -2.93
CA ALA A 118 12.31 3.61 -2.98
C ALA A 118 12.33 5.13 -3.13
N ALA A 119 11.37 5.67 -3.84
CA ALA A 119 11.28 7.11 -4.02
C ALA A 119 10.85 7.84 -2.76
N ALA A 120 10.17 7.18 -1.87
CA ALA A 120 9.75 7.77 -0.61
C ALA A 120 10.92 7.98 0.35
N ASP A 121 11.98 7.26 0.15
CA ASP A 121 13.19 7.42 0.92
C ASP A 121 13.81 8.79 0.77
N ASP A 122 13.75 9.30 -0.42
CA ASP A 122 14.32 10.59 -0.72
C ASP A 122 13.54 11.72 -0.15
N SER A 123 12.25 11.57 -0.16
CA SER A 123 11.41 12.66 0.26
C SER A 123 11.05 12.57 1.72
N GLY A 124 11.43 11.44 2.20
CA GLY A 124 11.13 11.28 3.55
C GLY A 124 11.38 12.43 4.30
N VAL A 125 11.66 12.45 3.58
CA VAL A 125 11.64 13.34 3.91
C VAL A 125 10.75 14.28 3.88
N ASP A 126 10.69 14.47 3.54
CA ASP A 126 10.08 15.40 3.49
C ASP A 126 8.94 15.49 3.79
N SER A 127 9.06 15.12 3.52
CA SER A 127 8.14 15.43 3.58
C SER A 127 7.30 15.38 4.26
N ILE A 128 7.43 15.04 4.35
CA ILE A 128 6.67 15.14 4.95
C ILE A 128 6.35 15.89 5.76
N VAL A 129 7.10 15.97 5.54
CA VAL A 129 6.93 16.54 6.12
C VAL A 129 6.39 17.23 6.45
N ARG A 130 6.41 17.23 6.65
CA ARG A 130 5.95 17.74 7.20
C ARG A 130 5.03 18.15 7.55
#